data_175a3c3fe2cd738a3146b6770366f42b
#
_entry.id   175a3c3fe2cd738a3146b6770366f42b
#
_cell.length_a   1.000
_cell.length_b   1.000
_cell.length_c   1.000
_cell.angle_alpha   90.00
_cell.angle_beta   90.00
_cell.angle_gamma   90.00
#
_symmetry.space_group_name_H-M   'P 1'
#
loop_
_entity.id
_entity.type
_entity.pdbx_description
1 polymer ?
#
loop_
_entity_poly.entity_id
_entity_poly.type
_entity_poly.pdbx_seq_one_letter_code
_entity_poly.pdbx_strand_id
1 'polypeptide(L)'
;QGRAVTTRSEASVLREAKILTQNPHFKGYIHDIGGPTANFRGPSCKKQEKAGLCPGKKCLAPKACPALQVDHREYLELLRKGVKKVFIRSGIRFDYLMEDPDDTFFRELVQYHVSGQLKVAPEHCTARVLDCMGKPHIETYLAFQKRFFKLTKEIGKEQYLVPYLMSSHPGSTLKDAVELALFIKRNHLRPEQVQDFYPTPGTISTCMFYTGLDPYTMKEVYVPRSSKEKAMQRALMQYFIPKNKPLVLEALKLAGRTDLIGRGENCLVWGPVPEVPHGKKQEPKYGKRPPKRKSGSRRGTHR
;
A
#
# COMPACT_ATOMS: atom_id res chain seq x y z
N GLN A 1 2.95 -3.76 10.57
CA GLN A 1 1.63 -3.62 11.21
C GLN A 1 1.65 -3.96 12.72
N GLY A 2 2.82 -4.14 13.34
CA GLY A 2 2.94 -4.38 14.77
C GLY A 2 2.40 -5.73 15.27
N ARG A 3 2.35 -6.75 14.41
CA ARG A 3 1.91 -8.11 14.75
C ARG A 3 3.01 -9.11 14.43
N ALA A 4 3.12 -10.16 15.25
CA ALA A 4 4.01 -11.28 14.96
C ALA A 4 3.55 -12.00 13.69
N VAL A 5 4.52 -12.46 12.91
CA VAL A 5 4.24 -13.30 11.75
C VAL A 5 3.88 -14.71 12.24
N THR A 6 2.75 -15.21 11.80
CA THR A 6 2.30 -16.59 12.02
C THR A 6 2.05 -17.25 10.68
N THR A 7 2.51 -18.48 10.51
CA THR A 7 2.37 -19.23 9.27
C THR A 7 1.79 -20.61 9.52
N ARG A 8 1.10 -21.14 8.53
CA ARG A 8 0.70 -22.54 8.51
C ARG A 8 1.94 -23.40 8.31
N SER A 9 1.98 -24.59 8.92
CA SER A 9 3.05 -25.54 8.68
C SER A 9 3.11 -25.96 7.20
N GLU A 10 4.31 -26.24 6.72
CA GLU A 10 4.55 -26.76 5.35
C GLU A 10 3.66 -27.98 5.06
N ALA A 11 3.62 -28.95 5.97
CA ALA A 11 2.80 -30.15 5.82
C ALA A 11 1.29 -29.82 5.65
N SER A 12 0.79 -28.77 6.31
CA SER A 12 -0.61 -28.31 6.15
C SER A 12 -0.86 -27.74 4.76
N VAL A 13 0.06 -26.93 4.24
CA VAL A 13 -0.07 -26.32 2.91
C VAL A 13 0.06 -27.39 1.82
N LEU A 14 1.00 -28.32 1.96
CA LEU A 14 1.19 -29.40 0.99
C LEU A 14 0.02 -30.39 0.97
N ARG A 15 -0.62 -30.67 2.11
CA ARG A 15 -1.87 -31.48 2.12
C ARG A 15 -2.98 -30.82 1.34
N GLU A 16 -3.17 -29.51 1.48
CA GLU A 16 -4.16 -28.76 0.71
C GLU A 16 -3.83 -28.77 -0.79
N ALA A 17 -2.57 -28.51 -1.16
CA ALA A 17 -2.11 -28.63 -2.54
C ALA A 17 -2.40 -30.01 -3.13
N LYS A 18 -2.14 -31.10 -2.37
CA LYS A 18 -2.46 -32.47 -2.79
C LYS A 18 -3.96 -32.68 -3.02
N ILE A 19 -4.83 -32.14 -2.18
CA ILE A 19 -6.27 -32.20 -2.38
C ILE A 19 -6.69 -31.51 -3.68
N LEU A 20 -6.11 -30.33 -3.97
CA LEU A 20 -6.37 -29.62 -5.22
C LEU A 20 -5.94 -30.44 -6.44
N THR A 21 -4.81 -31.15 -6.38
CA THR A 21 -4.35 -31.99 -7.50
C THR A 21 -5.22 -33.23 -7.77
N GLN A 22 -6.01 -33.65 -6.79
CA GLN A 22 -6.95 -34.77 -6.91
C GLN A 22 -8.29 -34.37 -7.57
N ASN A 23 -8.53 -33.08 -7.77
CA ASN A 23 -9.73 -32.60 -8.44
C ASN A 23 -9.70 -33.03 -9.91
N PRO A 24 -10.77 -33.66 -10.46
CA PRO A 24 -10.84 -34.09 -11.87
C PRO A 24 -10.62 -32.95 -12.88
N HIS A 25 -10.90 -31.74 -12.49
CA HIS A 25 -10.71 -30.53 -13.33
C HIS A 25 -9.35 -29.85 -13.11
N PHE A 26 -8.42 -30.45 -12.34
CA PHE A 26 -7.12 -29.86 -12.09
C PHE A 26 -6.28 -29.82 -13.37
N LYS A 27 -5.84 -28.62 -13.75
CA LYS A 27 -5.14 -28.37 -15.02
C LYS A 27 -3.60 -28.43 -14.90
N GLY A 28 -3.07 -28.99 -13.82
CA GLY A 28 -1.61 -29.17 -13.64
C GLY A 28 -0.89 -27.95 -13.04
N TYR A 29 -1.62 -26.92 -12.59
CA TYR A 29 -1.01 -25.74 -11.98
C TYR A 29 -1.89 -25.15 -10.88
N ILE A 30 -1.24 -24.53 -9.88
CA ILE A 30 -1.90 -23.71 -8.85
C ILE A 30 -1.72 -22.25 -9.26
N HIS A 31 -2.85 -21.54 -9.40
CA HIS A 31 -2.89 -20.18 -9.92
C HIS A 31 -2.28 -19.14 -9.02
N ASP A 32 -2.36 -19.35 -7.70
CA ASP A 32 -1.95 -18.33 -6.76
C ASP A 32 -1.66 -18.91 -5.37
N ILE A 33 -0.40 -18.85 -4.97
CA ILE A 33 0.05 -19.02 -3.59
C ILE A 33 0.58 -17.66 -3.08
N GLY A 34 0.07 -16.58 -3.64
CA GLY A 34 0.45 -15.24 -3.30
C GLY A 34 -0.38 -14.66 -2.16
N GLY A 35 -0.09 -13.41 -1.88
CA GLY A 35 -0.76 -12.58 -0.88
C GLY A 35 0.17 -11.51 -0.36
N PRO A 36 -0.35 -10.45 0.28
CA PRO A 36 0.46 -9.32 0.72
C PRO A 36 1.62 -9.69 1.66
N THR A 37 1.55 -10.85 2.28
CA THR A 37 2.54 -11.35 3.25
C THR A 37 2.93 -12.80 2.98
N ALA A 38 2.67 -13.34 1.80
CA ALA A 38 2.91 -14.74 1.47
C ALA A 38 4.38 -15.16 1.63
N ASN A 39 5.30 -14.25 1.36
CA ASN A 39 6.73 -14.47 1.52
C ASN A 39 7.24 -14.27 2.96
N PHE A 40 6.38 -14.00 3.93
CA PHE A 40 6.73 -14.04 5.35
C PHE A 40 6.49 -15.45 5.90
N ARG A 41 7.57 -16.17 6.25
CA ARG A 41 7.50 -17.57 6.73
C ARG A 41 7.98 -17.75 8.16
N GLY A 42 7.96 -16.72 8.95
CA GLY A 42 8.36 -16.76 10.35
C GLY A 42 8.95 -15.44 10.84
N PRO A 43 9.42 -15.40 12.09
CA PRO A 43 10.09 -14.22 12.63
C PRO A 43 11.37 -13.95 11.83
N SER A 44 11.52 -12.73 11.35
CA SER A 44 12.72 -12.31 10.59
C SER A 44 13.76 -11.64 11.49
N CYS A 45 13.73 -11.91 12.80
CA CYS A 45 14.64 -11.30 13.75
C CYS A 45 14.70 -12.14 15.02
N LYS A 46 15.91 -12.52 15.46
CA LYS A 46 16.15 -13.29 16.69
C LYS A 46 15.55 -12.66 17.96
N LYS A 47 15.40 -11.33 17.97
CA LYS A 47 14.75 -10.64 19.08
C LYS A 47 13.25 -10.94 19.13
N GLN A 48 12.58 -11.04 17.97
CA GLN A 48 11.15 -11.38 17.91
C GLN A 48 10.88 -12.80 18.41
N GLU A 49 11.79 -13.74 18.16
CA GLU A 49 11.68 -15.13 18.65
C GLU A 49 11.69 -15.21 20.17
N LYS A 50 12.55 -14.36 20.82
CA LYS A 50 12.77 -14.42 22.27
C LYS A 50 11.86 -13.51 23.08
N ALA A 51 11.62 -12.28 22.59
CA ALA A 51 11.01 -11.20 23.36
C ALA A 51 9.75 -10.62 22.67
N GLY A 52 9.29 -11.21 21.56
CA GLY A 52 8.16 -10.70 20.79
C GLY A 52 8.51 -9.40 20.04
N LEU A 53 7.47 -8.65 19.69
CA LEU A 53 7.60 -7.45 18.86
C LEU A 53 8.19 -6.28 19.64
N CYS A 54 8.99 -5.47 18.97
CA CYS A 54 9.46 -4.19 19.52
C CYS A 54 8.28 -3.20 19.56
N PRO A 55 7.98 -2.59 20.73
CA PRO A 55 6.95 -1.57 20.82
C PRO A 55 7.23 -0.41 19.86
N GLY A 56 6.18 0.03 19.13
CA GLY A 56 6.25 1.18 18.26
C GLY A 56 7.18 1.07 17.05
N LYS A 57 7.75 -0.11 16.76
CA LYS A 57 8.71 -0.28 15.68
C LYS A 57 8.09 -0.89 14.43
N LYS A 58 8.38 -0.28 13.28
CA LYS A 58 8.04 -0.78 11.94
C LYS A 58 9.32 -1.36 11.33
N CYS A 59 9.41 -2.70 11.18
CA CYS A 59 10.66 -3.36 10.80
C CYS A 59 11.15 -3.05 9.38
N LEU A 60 10.25 -2.65 8.48
CA LEU A 60 10.55 -2.34 7.07
C LEU A 60 10.36 -0.86 6.73
N ALA A 61 9.92 -0.02 7.67
CA ALA A 61 9.58 1.36 7.38
C ALA A 61 10.12 2.34 8.44
N PRO A 62 10.53 3.54 8.02
CA PRO A 62 10.74 4.01 6.65
C PRO A 62 11.96 3.35 5.99
N LYS A 63 12.86 2.79 6.80
CA LYS A 63 14.03 1.98 6.39
C LYS A 63 14.01 0.66 7.13
N ALA A 64 14.56 -0.38 6.50
CA ALA A 64 14.69 -1.69 7.11
C ALA A 64 15.48 -1.63 8.43
N CYS A 65 15.02 -2.41 9.42
CA CYS A 65 15.70 -2.52 10.70
C CYS A 65 17.02 -3.30 10.51
N PRO A 66 18.16 -2.81 11.03
CA PRO A 66 19.46 -3.52 10.91
C PRO A 66 19.48 -4.93 11.51
N ALA A 67 18.56 -5.24 12.44
CA ALA A 67 18.42 -6.57 13.03
C ALA A 67 17.54 -7.52 12.19
N LEU A 68 16.99 -7.04 11.07
CA LEU A 68 16.18 -7.86 10.18
C LEU A 68 17.06 -8.87 9.46
N GLN A 69 16.64 -10.13 9.47
CA GLN A 69 17.29 -11.24 8.76
C GLN A 69 16.25 -11.83 7.82
N VAL A 70 16.32 -11.42 6.57
CA VAL A 70 15.40 -11.89 5.53
C VAL A 70 15.93 -13.16 4.91
N ASP A 71 15.06 -14.15 4.79
CA ASP A 71 15.38 -15.45 4.19
C ASP A 71 14.13 -16.02 3.52
N HIS A 72 14.20 -16.25 2.23
CA HIS A 72 13.08 -16.81 1.46
C HIS A 72 13.26 -18.31 1.14
N ARG A 73 14.29 -18.98 1.66
CA ARG A 73 14.57 -20.40 1.33
C ARG A 73 13.40 -21.30 1.68
N GLU A 74 12.81 -21.16 2.87
CA GLU A 74 11.64 -21.95 3.27
C GLU A 74 10.44 -21.73 2.32
N TYR A 75 10.20 -20.47 1.91
CA TYR A 75 9.11 -20.17 0.98
C TYR A 75 9.38 -20.74 -0.41
N LEU A 76 10.62 -20.65 -0.88
CA LEU A 76 11.05 -21.20 -2.16
C LEU A 76 10.92 -22.73 -2.20
N GLU A 77 11.35 -23.42 -1.14
CA GLU A 77 11.17 -24.87 -1.01
C GLU A 77 9.70 -25.27 -1.05
N LEU A 78 8.84 -24.54 -0.35
CA LEU A 78 7.40 -24.77 -0.38
C LEU A 78 6.83 -24.64 -1.81
N LEU A 79 7.26 -23.63 -2.57
CA LEU A 79 6.83 -23.44 -3.96
C LEU A 79 7.30 -24.60 -4.86
N ARG A 80 8.52 -25.10 -4.66
CA ARG A 80 9.11 -26.23 -5.41
C ARG A 80 8.43 -27.58 -5.12
N LYS A 81 8.00 -27.79 -3.86
CA LYS A 81 7.35 -29.02 -3.40
C LYS A 81 5.85 -29.10 -3.76
N GLY A 82 5.21 -28.01 -4.07
CA GLY A 82 3.77 -27.95 -4.25
C GLY A 82 3.25 -28.76 -5.44
N VAL A 83 3.46 -28.27 -6.63
CA VAL A 83 3.12 -28.91 -7.91
C VAL A 83 4.05 -28.37 -8.99
N LYS A 84 4.05 -29.04 -10.17
CA LYS A 84 4.94 -28.67 -11.28
C LYS A 84 4.89 -27.17 -11.67
N LYS A 85 3.73 -26.52 -11.53
CA LYS A 85 3.55 -25.08 -11.82
C LYS A 85 2.76 -24.42 -10.71
N VAL A 86 3.42 -23.54 -9.99
CA VAL A 86 2.84 -22.71 -8.93
C VAL A 86 3.12 -21.26 -9.25
N PHE A 87 2.08 -20.43 -9.27
CA PHE A 87 2.22 -19.02 -9.53
C PHE A 87 1.98 -18.18 -8.29
N ILE A 88 2.54 -16.98 -8.28
CA ILE A 88 2.28 -15.91 -7.33
C ILE A 88 1.64 -14.78 -8.13
N ARG A 89 0.34 -14.57 -7.92
CA ARG A 89 -0.44 -13.60 -8.69
C ARG A 89 -0.95 -12.45 -7.84
N SER A 90 -1.44 -12.74 -6.64
CA SER A 90 -2.03 -11.76 -5.73
C SER A 90 -1.02 -10.87 -5.01
N GLY A 91 0.26 -11.10 -5.20
CA GLY A 91 1.34 -10.24 -4.75
C GLY A 91 2.25 -10.85 -3.70
N ILE A 92 3.30 -10.10 -3.40
CA ILE A 92 4.29 -10.37 -2.36
C ILE A 92 4.68 -9.04 -1.69
N ARG A 93 5.31 -9.13 -0.53
CA ARG A 93 6.01 -7.99 0.07
C ARG A 93 7.32 -7.76 -0.66
N PHE A 94 7.30 -6.86 -1.62
CA PHE A 94 8.49 -6.52 -2.42
C PHE A 94 9.57 -5.84 -1.57
N ASP A 95 9.18 -5.07 -0.57
CA ASP A 95 10.09 -4.42 0.38
C ASP A 95 10.85 -5.44 1.24
N TYR A 96 10.21 -6.52 1.67
CA TYR A 96 10.86 -7.62 2.36
C TYR A 96 11.79 -8.40 1.42
N LEU A 97 11.36 -8.63 0.18
CA LEU A 97 12.18 -9.29 -0.84
C LEU A 97 13.46 -8.51 -1.15
N MET A 98 13.41 -7.19 -1.17
CA MET A 98 14.58 -6.34 -1.44
C MET A 98 15.65 -6.38 -0.34
N GLU A 99 15.29 -6.82 0.87
CA GLU A 99 16.21 -6.99 2.00
C GLU A 99 16.85 -8.39 2.06
N ASP A 100 16.48 -9.32 1.16
CA ASP A 100 17.11 -10.62 1.08
C ASP A 100 18.50 -10.50 0.43
N PRO A 101 19.57 -10.91 1.12
CA PRO A 101 20.92 -10.91 0.54
C PRO A 101 21.09 -11.99 -0.54
N ASP A 102 20.24 -13.03 -0.56
CA ASP A 102 20.25 -14.09 -1.55
C ASP A 102 19.28 -13.81 -2.71
N ASP A 103 19.82 -13.74 -3.92
CA ASP A 103 19.07 -13.44 -5.15
C ASP A 103 18.27 -14.60 -5.71
N THR A 104 18.47 -15.80 -5.15
CA THR A 104 17.92 -17.06 -5.70
C THR A 104 16.40 -17.00 -5.76
N PHE A 105 15.74 -16.57 -4.68
CA PHE A 105 14.29 -16.47 -4.67
C PHE A 105 13.77 -15.45 -5.69
N PHE A 106 14.41 -14.29 -5.84
CA PHE A 106 13.94 -13.28 -6.79
C PHE A 106 14.07 -13.78 -8.25
N ARG A 107 15.17 -14.45 -8.58
CA ARG A 107 15.38 -15.06 -9.91
C ARG A 107 14.36 -16.14 -10.20
N GLU A 108 14.13 -17.07 -9.26
CA GLU A 108 13.13 -18.12 -9.43
C GLU A 108 11.71 -17.61 -9.47
N LEU A 109 11.38 -16.61 -8.67
CA LEU A 109 10.09 -15.90 -8.74
C LEU A 109 9.80 -15.44 -10.17
N VAL A 110 10.71 -14.68 -10.77
CA VAL A 110 10.57 -14.17 -12.13
C VAL A 110 10.55 -15.31 -13.15
N GLN A 111 11.41 -16.30 -12.97
CA GLN A 111 11.58 -17.38 -13.94
C GLN A 111 10.42 -18.39 -13.92
N TYR A 112 9.87 -18.72 -12.76
CA TYR A 112 8.92 -19.84 -12.64
C TYR A 112 7.57 -19.50 -12.07
N HIS A 113 7.48 -18.42 -11.25
CA HIS A 113 6.31 -18.16 -10.41
C HIS A 113 5.50 -16.93 -10.83
N VAL A 114 5.94 -16.18 -11.83
CA VAL A 114 5.15 -15.08 -12.43
C VAL A 114 4.63 -15.52 -13.79
N SER A 115 3.30 -15.60 -13.92
CA SER A 115 2.61 -16.05 -15.13
C SER A 115 2.33 -14.95 -16.16
N GLY A 116 3.00 -13.79 -16.06
CA GLY A 116 2.80 -12.62 -16.92
C GLY A 116 2.61 -11.33 -16.11
N GLN A 117 1.91 -11.39 -15.00
CA GLN A 117 1.68 -10.22 -14.13
C GLN A 117 1.97 -10.55 -12.67
N LEU A 118 2.67 -9.65 -12.00
CA LEU A 118 2.88 -9.66 -10.56
C LEU A 118 2.26 -8.41 -9.94
N LYS A 119 1.35 -8.59 -9.00
CA LYS A 119 0.74 -7.50 -8.24
C LYS A 119 1.63 -7.13 -7.07
N VAL A 120 1.87 -5.85 -6.87
CA VAL A 120 2.63 -5.30 -5.75
C VAL A 120 1.94 -4.06 -5.20
N ALA A 121 2.13 -3.76 -3.94
CA ALA A 121 1.37 -2.73 -3.26
C ALA A 121 2.30 -1.60 -2.73
N PRO A 122 2.81 -0.70 -3.60
CA PRO A 122 3.48 0.52 -3.16
C PRO A 122 2.54 1.48 -2.43
N GLU A 123 1.25 1.46 -2.73
CA GLU A 123 0.12 2.18 -2.14
C GLU A 123 0.14 3.69 -2.42
N HIS A 124 1.26 4.37 -2.24
CA HIS A 124 1.41 5.82 -2.45
C HIS A 124 2.85 6.17 -2.86
N CYS A 125 3.11 7.44 -3.21
CA CYS A 125 4.46 7.90 -3.57
C CYS A 125 5.04 8.95 -2.63
N THR A 126 4.22 9.64 -1.80
CA THR A 126 4.73 10.65 -0.89
C THR A 126 5.17 10.04 0.43
N ALA A 127 6.37 10.40 0.90
CA ALA A 127 6.96 9.86 2.13
C ALA A 127 6.02 10.02 3.34
N ARG A 128 5.40 11.19 3.50
CA ARG A 128 4.49 11.47 4.61
C ARG A 128 3.32 10.49 4.69
N VAL A 129 2.73 10.15 3.56
CA VAL A 129 1.59 9.21 3.52
C VAL A 129 2.08 7.78 3.76
N LEU A 130 3.22 7.41 3.17
CA LEU A 130 3.86 6.10 3.37
C LEU A 130 4.27 5.88 4.84
N ASP A 131 4.74 6.93 5.53
CA ASP A 131 5.03 6.88 6.97
C ASP A 131 3.77 6.57 7.79
N CYS A 132 2.64 7.21 7.47
CA CYS A 132 1.34 6.91 8.10
C CYS A 132 0.89 5.47 7.80
N MET A 133 1.14 4.96 6.60
CA MET A 133 0.85 3.57 6.22
C MET A 133 1.80 2.57 6.88
N GLY A 134 2.95 3.01 7.39
CA GLY A 134 4.02 2.14 7.88
C GLY A 134 4.68 1.35 6.75
N LYS A 135 4.84 1.99 5.61
CA LYS A 135 5.48 1.42 4.42
C LYS A 135 6.84 2.10 4.14
N PRO A 136 7.77 1.44 3.46
CA PRO A 136 8.99 2.08 2.99
C PRO A 136 8.67 3.17 1.97
N HIS A 137 9.59 4.11 1.82
CA HIS A 137 9.44 5.17 0.83
C HIS A 137 9.49 4.61 -0.60
N ILE A 138 9.01 5.40 -1.55
CA ILE A 138 8.77 4.97 -2.94
C ILE A 138 10.03 4.49 -3.66
N GLU A 139 11.21 4.93 -3.24
CA GLU A 139 12.50 4.54 -3.77
C GLU A 139 12.73 3.02 -3.70
N THR A 140 12.24 2.38 -2.63
CA THR A 140 12.29 0.91 -2.50
C THR A 140 11.49 0.22 -3.59
N TYR A 141 10.31 0.75 -3.93
CA TYR A 141 9.51 0.23 -5.03
C TYR A 141 10.19 0.46 -6.39
N LEU A 142 10.75 1.63 -6.61
CA LEU A 142 11.46 1.93 -7.87
C LEU A 142 12.70 1.04 -8.05
N ALA A 143 13.43 0.77 -6.97
CA ALA A 143 14.56 -0.17 -6.99
C ALA A 143 14.10 -1.59 -7.31
N PHE A 144 13.02 -2.05 -6.67
CA PHE A 144 12.40 -3.34 -6.96
C PHE A 144 11.95 -3.42 -8.43
N GLN A 145 11.24 -2.42 -8.95
CA GLN A 145 10.77 -2.35 -10.32
C GLN A 145 11.93 -2.46 -11.32
N LYS A 146 13.01 -1.70 -11.11
CA LYS A 146 14.22 -1.74 -11.94
C LYS A 146 14.83 -3.14 -11.96
N ARG A 147 14.94 -3.79 -10.80
CA ARG A 147 15.51 -5.13 -10.67
C ARG A 147 14.61 -6.20 -11.31
N PHE A 148 13.30 -6.10 -11.11
CA PHE A 148 12.32 -6.99 -11.72
C PHE A 148 12.41 -6.98 -13.24
N PHE A 149 12.38 -5.79 -13.88
CA PHE A 149 12.47 -5.71 -15.34
C PHE A 149 13.84 -6.09 -15.89
N LYS A 150 14.92 -5.86 -15.14
CA LYS A 150 16.24 -6.36 -15.51
C LYS A 150 16.25 -7.89 -15.58
N LEU A 151 15.77 -8.56 -14.52
CA LEU A 151 15.68 -10.02 -14.48
C LEU A 151 14.74 -10.58 -15.55
N THR A 152 13.58 -9.97 -15.75
CA THR A 152 12.63 -10.36 -16.79
C THR A 152 13.28 -10.34 -18.18
N LYS A 153 14.06 -9.29 -18.46
CA LYS A 153 14.80 -9.17 -19.72
C LYS A 153 15.92 -10.21 -19.85
N GLU A 154 16.69 -10.45 -18.77
CA GLU A 154 17.75 -11.46 -18.74
C GLU A 154 17.19 -12.87 -19.01
N ILE A 155 16.00 -13.17 -18.51
CA ILE A 155 15.33 -14.47 -18.65
C ILE A 155 14.58 -14.60 -20.00
N GLY A 156 14.45 -13.51 -20.76
CA GLY A 156 13.73 -13.50 -22.04
C GLY A 156 12.21 -13.65 -21.91
N LYS A 157 11.62 -13.11 -20.83
CA LYS A 157 10.18 -13.16 -20.60
C LYS A 157 9.52 -11.79 -20.77
N GLU A 158 8.25 -11.81 -21.12
CA GLU A 158 7.40 -10.64 -21.14
C GLU A 158 6.49 -10.66 -19.90
N GLN A 159 6.84 -9.84 -18.90
CA GLN A 159 6.14 -9.79 -17.62
C GLN A 159 5.95 -8.35 -17.18
N TYR A 160 4.85 -8.10 -16.45
CA TYR A 160 4.43 -6.78 -16.04
C TYR A 160 4.19 -6.70 -14.53
N LEU A 161 4.46 -5.53 -13.96
CA LEU A 161 4.06 -5.19 -12.59
C LEU A 161 2.72 -4.47 -12.60
N VAL A 162 1.85 -4.87 -11.69
CA VAL A 162 0.55 -4.20 -11.46
C VAL A 162 0.61 -3.55 -10.08
N PRO A 163 0.97 -2.24 -10.00
CA PRO A 163 1.04 -1.54 -8.72
C PRO A 163 -0.36 -1.23 -8.19
N TYR A 164 -0.64 -1.66 -6.97
CA TYR A 164 -1.80 -1.20 -6.21
C TYR A 164 -1.50 0.14 -5.58
N LEU A 165 -2.38 1.09 -5.83
CA LEU A 165 -2.33 2.44 -5.30
C LEU A 165 -3.62 2.75 -4.55
N MET A 166 -3.53 3.53 -3.47
CA MET A 166 -4.64 3.84 -2.58
C MET A 166 -4.80 5.35 -2.42
N SER A 167 -6.04 5.83 -2.52
CA SER A 167 -6.41 7.19 -2.21
C SER A 167 -6.98 7.33 -0.80
N SER A 168 -7.00 8.54 -0.30
CA SER A 168 -7.76 8.91 0.91
C SER A 168 -7.30 8.22 2.21
N HIS A 169 -6.07 7.69 2.27
CA HIS A 169 -5.49 7.19 3.51
C HIS A 169 -5.27 8.35 4.52
N PRO A 170 -5.40 8.12 5.84
CA PRO A 170 -4.96 9.09 6.84
C PRO A 170 -3.55 9.60 6.53
N GLY A 171 -3.34 10.91 6.56
CA GLY A 171 -2.13 11.57 6.10
C GLY A 171 -2.19 12.08 4.66
N SER A 172 -3.07 11.57 3.80
CA SER A 172 -3.15 11.98 2.40
C SER A 172 -4.01 13.26 2.24
N THR A 173 -3.35 14.37 1.94
CA THR A 173 -4.01 15.61 1.52
C THR A 173 -4.24 15.65 0.02
N LEU A 174 -5.00 16.63 -0.44
CA LEU A 174 -5.20 16.83 -1.88
C LEU A 174 -3.89 17.11 -2.64
N LYS A 175 -2.89 17.74 -1.99
CA LYS A 175 -1.55 17.94 -2.55
C LYS A 175 -0.83 16.62 -2.75
N ASP A 176 -0.92 15.70 -1.79
CA ASP A 176 -0.31 14.36 -1.93
C ASP A 176 -0.98 13.55 -3.03
N ALA A 177 -2.29 13.69 -3.20
CA ALA A 177 -3.01 13.05 -4.30
C ALA A 177 -2.60 13.60 -5.67
N VAL A 178 -2.26 14.88 -5.78
CA VAL A 178 -1.69 15.47 -6.99
C VAL A 178 -0.29 14.90 -7.27
N GLU A 179 0.56 14.77 -6.25
CA GLU A 179 1.88 14.14 -6.43
C GLU A 179 1.75 12.68 -6.86
N LEU A 180 0.76 11.95 -6.33
CA LEU A 180 0.47 10.59 -6.77
C LEU A 180 0.04 10.55 -8.25
N ALA A 181 -0.80 11.49 -8.69
CA ALA A 181 -1.19 11.60 -10.09
C ALA A 181 0.00 11.89 -11.01
N LEU A 182 0.93 12.76 -10.58
CA LEU A 182 2.17 13.02 -11.29
C LEU A 182 3.10 11.80 -11.34
N PHE A 183 3.19 11.06 -10.24
CA PHE A 183 3.92 9.78 -10.19
C PHE A 183 3.34 8.77 -11.18
N ILE A 184 2.03 8.60 -11.20
CA ILE A 184 1.30 7.74 -12.16
C ILE A 184 1.65 8.15 -13.59
N LYS A 185 1.63 9.45 -13.88
CA LYS A 185 1.95 9.97 -15.21
C LYS A 185 3.40 9.70 -15.61
N ARG A 186 4.37 10.07 -14.77
CA ARG A 186 5.81 9.92 -15.03
C ARG A 186 6.23 8.46 -15.24
N ASN A 187 5.54 7.54 -14.57
CA ASN A 187 5.80 6.11 -14.69
C ASN A 187 4.91 5.41 -15.72
N HIS A 188 4.17 6.16 -16.53
CA HIS A 188 3.27 5.65 -17.58
C HIS A 188 2.27 4.62 -17.08
N LEU A 189 1.86 4.73 -15.82
CA LEU A 189 0.88 3.85 -15.22
C LEU A 189 -0.53 4.24 -15.66
N ARG A 190 -1.39 3.23 -15.82
CA ARG A 190 -2.83 3.43 -16.08
C ARG A 190 -3.64 2.52 -15.16
N PRO A 191 -3.78 2.87 -13.88
CA PRO A 191 -4.52 2.05 -12.94
C PRO A 191 -6.00 1.97 -13.33
N GLU A 192 -6.46 0.76 -13.67
CA GLU A 192 -7.86 0.49 -14.00
C GLU A 192 -8.71 0.44 -12.74
N GLN A 193 -8.19 -0.22 -11.70
CA GLN A 193 -8.82 -0.31 -10.40
C GLN A 193 -8.07 0.54 -9.39
N VAL A 194 -8.78 1.43 -8.73
CA VAL A 194 -8.27 2.28 -7.66
C VAL A 194 -9.16 2.13 -6.43
N GLN A 195 -8.55 2.09 -5.26
CA GLN A 195 -9.25 1.94 -4.00
C GLN A 195 -9.09 3.18 -3.14
N ASP A 196 -10.20 3.59 -2.51
CA ASP A 196 -10.14 4.49 -1.37
C ASP A 196 -9.74 3.71 -0.12
N PHE A 197 -9.09 4.37 0.81
CA PHE A 197 -8.85 3.78 2.13
C PHE A 197 -10.17 3.34 2.76
N TYR A 198 -10.20 2.07 3.16
CA TYR A 198 -11.30 1.49 3.93
C TYR A 198 -10.81 1.11 5.33
N PRO A 199 -11.43 1.66 6.40
CA PRO A 199 -10.99 1.39 7.76
C PRO A 199 -11.26 -0.06 8.16
N THR A 200 -10.18 -0.84 8.27
CA THR A 200 -10.23 -2.24 8.69
C THR A 200 -10.01 -2.32 10.20
N PRO A 201 -10.89 -2.97 10.98
CA PRO A 201 -10.76 -3.10 12.42
C PRO A 201 -9.39 -3.63 12.86
N GLY A 202 -8.87 -3.11 13.97
CA GLY A 202 -7.60 -3.55 14.56
C GLY A 202 -6.35 -3.10 13.81
N THR A 203 -6.42 -2.09 12.94
CA THR A 203 -5.27 -1.49 12.28
C THR A 203 -4.96 -0.09 12.80
N ILE A 204 -3.68 0.29 12.77
CA ILE A 204 -3.20 1.62 13.13
C ILE A 204 -3.84 2.69 12.25
N SER A 205 -3.95 2.43 10.95
CA SER A 205 -4.59 3.35 10.00
C SER A 205 -6.06 3.62 10.35
N THR A 206 -6.78 2.61 10.85
CA THR A 206 -8.16 2.78 11.32
C THR A 206 -8.22 3.62 12.60
N CYS A 207 -7.26 3.44 13.52
CA CYS A 207 -7.14 4.30 14.69
C CYS A 207 -6.93 5.78 14.27
N MET A 208 -5.97 6.04 13.39
CA MET A 208 -5.75 7.39 12.83
C MET A 208 -6.99 7.94 12.14
N PHE A 209 -7.70 7.11 11.38
CA PHE A 209 -8.91 7.53 10.66
C PHE A 209 -10.00 8.04 11.60
N TYR A 210 -10.26 7.36 12.72
CA TYR A 210 -11.30 7.75 13.66
C TYR A 210 -10.86 8.86 14.62
N THR A 211 -9.62 8.81 15.11
CA THR A 211 -9.11 9.73 16.12
C THR A 211 -8.53 11.02 15.53
N GLY A 212 -8.01 10.98 14.31
CA GLY A 212 -7.19 12.04 13.73
C GLY A 212 -5.82 12.17 14.39
N LEU A 213 -5.36 11.13 15.12
CA LEU A 213 -4.09 11.11 15.82
C LEU A 213 -3.26 9.88 15.43
N ASP A 214 -1.95 10.05 15.34
CA ASP A 214 -1.02 8.93 15.28
C ASP A 214 -0.92 8.29 16.69
N PRO A 215 -1.31 7.02 16.85
CA PRO A 215 -1.34 6.39 18.17
C PRO A 215 0.03 6.18 18.80
N TYR A 216 1.12 6.29 18.06
CA TYR A 216 2.47 6.19 18.60
C TYR A 216 3.03 7.51 19.10
N THR A 217 2.71 8.60 18.43
CA THR A 217 3.29 9.93 18.69
C THR A 217 2.29 10.90 19.28
N MET A 218 1.01 10.56 19.25
CA MET A 218 -0.14 11.43 19.62
C MET A 218 -0.20 12.74 18.82
N LYS A 219 0.53 12.82 17.71
CA LYS A 219 0.48 13.98 16.81
C LYS A 219 -0.77 13.91 15.92
N GLU A 220 -1.27 15.08 15.56
CA GLU A 220 -2.41 15.18 14.63
C GLU A 220 -2.05 14.63 13.25
N VAL A 221 -2.98 13.85 12.68
CA VAL A 221 -2.91 13.30 11.34
C VAL A 221 -4.10 13.83 10.55
N TYR A 222 -3.82 14.40 9.39
CA TYR A 222 -4.88 14.81 8.46
C TYR A 222 -5.70 13.59 8.00
N VAL A 223 -7.01 13.70 8.00
CA VAL A 223 -7.92 12.65 7.52
C VAL A 223 -8.90 13.21 6.52
N PRO A 224 -8.89 12.76 5.25
CA PRO A 224 -9.88 13.17 4.27
C PRO A 224 -11.25 12.59 4.65
N ARG A 225 -12.15 13.44 5.16
CA ARG A 225 -13.47 12.99 5.64
C ARG A 225 -14.58 13.28 4.64
N SER A 226 -14.44 14.33 3.84
CA SER A 226 -15.44 14.75 2.87
C SER A 226 -15.54 13.74 1.73
N SER A 227 -16.74 13.28 1.39
CA SER A 227 -17.00 12.43 0.24
C SER A 227 -16.51 13.06 -1.06
N LYS A 228 -16.62 14.39 -1.17
CA LYS A 228 -16.17 15.16 -2.34
C LYS A 228 -14.64 15.11 -2.46
N GLU A 229 -13.92 15.31 -1.35
CA GLU A 229 -12.46 15.23 -1.35
C GLU A 229 -11.97 13.81 -1.71
N LYS A 230 -12.59 12.77 -1.14
CA LYS A 230 -12.27 11.38 -1.50
C LYS A 230 -12.49 11.13 -2.98
N ALA A 231 -13.59 11.61 -3.53
CA ALA A 231 -13.87 11.51 -4.96
C ALA A 231 -12.82 12.23 -5.83
N MET A 232 -12.34 13.41 -5.39
CA MET A 232 -11.26 14.14 -6.06
C MET A 232 -9.92 13.40 -5.99
N GLN A 233 -9.53 12.88 -4.82
CA GLN A 233 -8.30 12.10 -4.68
C GLN A 233 -8.31 10.85 -5.57
N ARG A 234 -9.44 10.15 -5.63
CA ARG A 234 -9.62 9.00 -6.53
C ARG A 234 -9.58 9.40 -8.01
N ALA A 235 -10.26 10.50 -8.36
CA ALA A 235 -10.27 11.00 -9.74
C ALA A 235 -8.87 11.37 -10.24
N LEU A 236 -8.00 11.92 -9.37
CA LEU A 236 -6.61 12.23 -9.67
C LEU A 236 -5.80 10.99 -10.03
N MET A 237 -6.04 9.84 -9.39
CA MET A 237 -5.36 8.58 -9.77
C MET A 237 -5.78 8.08 -11.17
N GLN A 238 -6.94 8.49 -11.64
CA GLN A 238 -7.48 8.15 -12.96
C GLN A 238 -7.73 9.41 -13.79
N TYR A 239 -6.81 10.37 -13.74
CA TYR A 239 -6.93 11.68 -14.40
C TYR A 239 -7.16 11.58 -15.92
N PHE A 240 -6.70 10.50 -16.53
CA PHE A 240 -6.81 10.21 -17.97
C PHE A 240 -8.22 9.76 -18.40
N ILE A 241 -9.12 9.45 -17.46
CA ILE A 241 -10.50 9.06 -17.76
C ILE A 241 -11.35 10.31 -17.96
N PRO A 242 -12.00 10.49 -19.13
CA PRO A 242 -12.72 11.74 -19.46
C PRO A 242 -13.77 12.15 -18.44
N LYS A 243 -14.52 11.19 -17.87
CA LYS A 243 -15.56 11.45 -16.86
C LYS A 243 -15.02 12.05 -15.57
N ASN A 244 -13.74 11.85 -15.26
CA ASN A 244 -13.10 12.36 -14.06
C ASN A 244 -12.62 13.81 -14.21
N LYS A 245 -12.55 14.32 -15.44
CA LYS A 245 -12.02 15.66 -15.75
C LYS A 245 -12.56 16.78 -14.88
N PRO A 246 -13.87 16.91 -14.61
CA PRO A 246 -14.39 17.99 -13.75
C PRO A 246 -13.83 17.93 -12.32
N LEU A 247 -13.76 16.75 -11.73
CA LEU A 247 -13.22 16.55 -10.38
C LEU A 247 -11.70 16.81 -10.34
N VAL A 248 -10.96 16.40 -11.39
CA VAL A 248 -9.52 16.67 -11.49
C VAL A 248 -9.24 18.15 -11.60
N LEU A 249 -10.00 18.89 -12.43
CA LEU A 249 -9.87 20.36 -12.54
C LEU A 249 -10.13 21.06 -11.20
N GLU A 250 -11.18 20.66 -10.49
CA GLU A 250 -11.48 21.20 -9.17
C GLU A 250 -10.39 20.87 -8.15
N ALA A 251 -9.93 19.62 -8.13
CA ALA A 251 -8.84 19.17 -7.26
C ALA A 251 -7.55 19.96 -7.47
N LEU A 252 -7.15 20.18 -8.72
CA LEU A 252 -5.96 20.95 -9.06
C LEU A 252 -6.06 22.41 -8.61
N LYS A 253 -7.25 23.04 -8.75
CA LYS A 253 -7.48 24.40 -8.26
C LYS A 253 -7.36 24.48 -6.74
N LEU A 254 -8.04 23.58 -6.02
CA LEU A 254 -8.02 23.54 -4.56
C LEU A 254 -6.63 23.23 -4.00
N ALA A 255 -5.85 22.42 -4.72
CA ALA A 255 -4.46 22.14 -4.39
C ALA A 255 -3.47 23.27 -4.75
N GLY A 256 -3.93 24.32 -5.47
CA GLY A 256 -3.08 25.40 -5.97
C GLY A 256 -2.16 24.98 -7.11
N ARG A 257 -2.52 23.94 -7.87
CA ARG A 257 -1.72 23.34 -8.95
C ARG A 257 -2.37 23.55 -10.33
N THR A 258 -2.78 24.79 -10.61
CA THR A 258 -3.32 25.18 -11.93
C THR A 258 -2.29 25.09 -13.06
N ASP A 259 -0.99 25.07 -12.72
CA ASP A 259 0.12 24.80 -13.61
C ASP A 259 -0.02 23.44 -14.32
N LEU A 260 -0.76 22.49 -13.75
CA LEU A 260 -1.01 21.16 -14.30
C LEU A 260 -2.25 21.08 -15.22
N ILE A 261 -2.87 22.22 -15.50
CA ILE A 261 -4.01 22.34 -16.43
C ILE A 261 -3.51 22.98 -17.72
N GLY A 262 -3.59 22.27 -18.84
CA GLY A 262 -3.13 22.78 -20.14
C GLY A 262 -2.69 21.69 -21.09
N ARG A 263 -1.87 22.06 -22.08
CA ARG A 263 -1.33 21.17 -23.12
C ARG A 263 0.12 20.75 -22.89
N GLY A 264 0.78 21.27 -21.86
CA GLY A 264 2.17 20.98 -21.56
C GLY A 264 2.37 19.51 -21.20
N GLU A 265 3.59 19.02 -21.40
CA GLU A 265 3.95 17.63 -21.10
C GLU A 265 3.65 17.23 -19.66
N ASN A 266 3.80 18.14 -18.71
CA ASN A 266 3.53 17.90 -17.30
C ASN A 266 2.05 18.05 -16.91
N CYS A 267 1.18 18.59 -17.80
CA CYS A 267 -0.23 18.81 -17.48
C CYS A 267 -0.97 17.49 -17.37
N LEU A 268 -1.84 17.35 -16.35
CA LEU A 268 -2.66 16.17 -16.13
C LEU A 268 -3.92 16.19 -16.99
N VAL A 269 -4.54 17.36 -17.16
CA VAL A 269 -5.76 17.52 -17.95
C VAL A 269 -5.70 18.79 -18.80
N TRP A 270 -6.33 18.72 -19.96
CA TRP A 270 -6.53 19.88 -20.81
C TRP A 270 -7.84 20.56 -20.45
N GLY A 271 -7.84 21.89 -20.34
CA GLY A 271 -9.04 22.69 -20.13
C GLY A 271 -8.71 24.18 -20.05
N PRO A 272 -9.71 25.06 -20.22
CA PRO A 272 -9.54 26.46 -19.88
C PRO A 272 -9.22 26.54 -18.38
N VAL A 273 -8.18 27.29 -18.02
CA VAL A 273 -7.95 27.66 -16.61
C VAL A 273 -9.08 28.63 -16.25
N PRO A 274 -10.06 28.25 -15.43
CA PRO A 274 -11.07 29.18 -15.04
C PRO A 274 -10.42 30.25 -14.18
N GLU A 275 -10.68 31.51 -14.46
CA GLU A 275 -10.30 32.61 -13.61
C GLU A 275 -10.77 32.34 -12.18
N VAL A 276 -9.84 32.37 -11.24
CA VAL A 276 -10.15 32.25 -9.82
C VAL A 276 -10.75 33.60 -9.42
N PRO A 277 -12.03 33.71 -9.02
CA PRO A 277 -12.48 34.91 -8.39
C PRO A 277 -11.61 35.14 -7.15
N HIS A 278 -10.95 36.28 -7.08
CA HIS A 278 -10.26 36.71 -5.86
C HIS A 278 -11.30 36.95 -4.76
N GLY A 279 -11.71 35.88 -4.09
CA GLY A 279 -12.71 35.86 -3.03
C GLY A 279 -12.16 35.23 -1.77
N LYS A 280 -11.84 36.09 -0.81
CA LYS A 280 -11.66 35.88 0.63
C LYS A 280 -11.19 34.50 1.06
N LYS A 281 -9.95 34.45 1.58
CA LYS A 281 -9.42 33.32 2.37
C LYS A 281 -10.46 32.88 3.40
N GLN A 282 -11.14 31.78 3.15
CA GLN A 282 -11.88 31.09 4.20
C GLN A 282 -10.88 30.24 4.96
N GLU A 283 -10.55 30.66 6.15
CA GLU A 283 -9.86 29.83 7.12
C GLU A 283 -10.69 28.56 7.38
N PRO A 284 -10.07 27.38 7.47
CA PRO A 284 -10.78 26.16 7.80
C PRO A 284 -11.39 26.30 9.20
N LYS A 285 -12.71 26.36 9.29
CA LYS A 285 -13.43 26.28 10.57
C LYS A 285 -13.19 24.87 11.14
N TYR A 286 -12.25 24.75 12.07
CA TYR A 286 -12.12 23.57 12.89
C TYR A 286 -13.42 23.33 13.67
N GLY A 287 -13.98 22.14 13.51
CA GLY A 287 -15.18 21.73 14.21
C GLY A 287 -15.01 21.84 15.74
N LYS A 288 -15.99 22.48 16.38
CA LYS A 288 -16.04 22.62 17.84
C LYS A 288 -15.94 21.24 18.51
N ARG A 289 -15.07 21.15 19.54
CA ARG A 289 -14.97 19.98 20.42
C ARG A 289 -16.35 19.60 20.97
N PRO A 290 -16.69 18.32 21.09
CA PRO A 290 -17.88 17.91 21.80
C PRO A 290 -17.81 18.35 23.28
N PRO A 291 -18.93 18.71 23.92
CA PRO A 291 -18.95 19.22 25.28
C PRO A 291 -18.42 18.16 26.27
N LYS A 292 -17.54 18.60 27.19
CA LYS A 292 -17.08 17.78 28.31
C LYS A 292 -18.27 17.28 29.12
N ARG A 293 -18.39 15.98 29.31
CA ARG A 293 -19.33 15.38 30.26
C ARG A 293 -19.00 15.89 31.67
N LYS A 294 -19.96 16.56 32.29
CA LYS A 294 -19.89 16.94 33.71
C LYS A 294 -19.87 15.67 34.54
N SER A 295 -18.83 15.50 35.36
CA SER A 295 -18.75 14.48 36.38
C SER A 295 -19.80 14.78 37.45
N GLY A 296 -20.85 13.99 37.53
CA GLY A 296 -21.83 14.05 38.60
C GLY A 296 -21.23 13.58 39.93
N SER A 297 -21.12 14.50 40.85
CA SER A 297 -20.81 14.23 42.25
C SER A 297 -21.94 13.42 42.88
N ARG A 298 -21.69 12.13 43.20
CA ARG A 298 -22.53 11.35 44.09
C ARG A 298 -22.23 11.73 45.55
N ARG A 299 -23.10 12.53 46.16
CA ARG A 299 -23.14 12.66 47.60
C ARG A 299 -23.67 11.35 48.19
N GLY A 300 -22.90 10.75 49.09
CA GLY A 300 -23.37 9.67 49.92
C GLY A 300 -24.37 10.15 50.94
N THR A 301 -25.42 9.34 51.21
CA THR A 301 -26.22 9.39 52.41
C THR A 301 -26.14 8.06 53.09
N HIS A 302 -25.65 8.11 54.35
CA HIS A 302 -25.77 7.05 55.32
C HIS A 302 -27.27 6.75 55.63
N ARG A 303 -27.62 5.51 55.60
CA ARG A 303 -28.29 4.76 56.72
C ARG A 303 -28.26 3.28 56.40
#